data_b445e95f1007f172019e1a2112ba18f2
#
_entry.id   b445e95f1007f172019e1a2112ba18f2
#
_cell.length_a   1.000
_cell.length_b   1.000
_cell.length_c   1.000
_cell.angle_alpha   90.00
_cell.angle_beta   90.00
_cell.angle_gamma   90.00
#
_symmetry.space_group_name_H-M   'P 1'
#
loop_
_entity.id
_entity.type
_entity.pdbx_description
1 polymer ?
#
loop_
_entity_poly.entity_id
_entity_poly.type
_entity_poly.pdbx_seq_one_letter_code
_entity_poly.pdbx_strand_id
1 'polypeptide(L)'
;MYSVILLCTGGTEILSQKLVNSVYSSMDGQNLSWLCDDEAVCFDVEKKSTAHYEIWSQLQHIKIDMVFQKKENHFKSLLLADMDSTMIEQECIDELADMCGVGSEVKKITTRAMNGELGFRDALNERVSLLAQCRSSIVEQILEKRITFRPGGKTLVSTMKANGAYTALVSGGFTAFSIPIGTNLGFDEQHANILVEENGVFTGKVAEPILGKNEKVNQLNRLVKERGLMHSDVLAVGDGANDLGMLAIAGIGVAMHAKPIVAEKCDIVINHCDLSSLLYLQGYKKEDFVST
;
A
#
# COMPACT_ATOMS: atom_id res chain seq x y z
N MET A 1 -20.92 -16.71 1.06
CA MET A 1 -20.84 -15.98 2.34
C MET A 1 -19.69 -14.98 2.24
N TYR A 2 -19.89 -13.78 2.72
CA TYR A 2 -18.89 -12.72 2.75
C TYR A 2 -18.69 -12.26 4.19
N SER A 3 -17.49 -11.76 4.48
CA SER A 3 -17.19 -11.02 5.70
C SER A 3 -17.25 -9.53 5.40
N VAL A 4 -17.96 -8.78 6.22
CA VAL A 4 -18.01 -7.32 6.21
C VAL A 4 -17.20 -6.84 7.39
N ILE A 5 -16.29 -5.91 7.13
CA ILE A 5 -15.45 -5.32 8.17
C ILE A 5 -15.67 -3.81 8.15
N LEU A 6 -16.05 -3.24 9.28
CA LEU A 6 -16.13 -1.80 9.49
C LEU A 6 -14.90 -1.36 10.28
N LEU A 7 -14.25 -0.30 9.82
CA LEU A 7 -12.99 0.20 10.35
C LEU A 7 -13.07 1.71 10.53
N CYS A 8 -12.52 2.21 11.60
CA CYS A 8 -12.28 3.65 11.78
C CYS A 8 -10.95 3.90 12.49
N THR A 9 -10.52 5.15 12.53
CA THR A 9 -9.36 5.55 13.33
C THR A 9 -9.71 5.41 14.82
N GLY A 10 -8.88 4.72 15.57
CA GLY A 10 -9.07 4.47 17.00
C GLY A 10 -9.19 5.76 17.83
N GLY A 11 -9.93 5.66 18.94
CA GLY A 11 -10.15 6.78 19.87
C GLY A 11 -11.11 7.87 19.39
N THR A 12 -11.87 7.63 18.32
CA THR A 12 -12.80 8.61 17.74
C THR A 12 -14.25 8.41 18.20
N GLU A 13 -14.57 7.29 18.85
CA GLU A 13 -15.93 6.86 19.28
C GLU A 13 -16.97 6.87 18.13
N ILE A 14 -16.52 6.97 16.87
CA ILE A 14 -17.41 7.03 15.69
C ILE A 14 -18.07 5.67 15.46
N LEU A 15 -17.33 4.57 15.66
CA LEU A 15 -17.83 3.20 15.48
C LEU A 15 -18.61 2.73 16.73
N SER A 16 -19.72 3.46 17.03
CA SER A 16 -20.53 3.17 18.21
C SER A 16 -21.35 1.88 18.03
N GLN A 17 -21.66 1.19 19.13
CA GLN A 17 -22.54 0.01 19.13
C GLN A 17 -23.87 0.26 18.42
N LYS A 18 -24.45 1.47 18.56
CA LYS A 18 -25.71 1.84 17.91
C LYS A 18 -25.57 1.86 16.39
N LEU A 19 -24.49 2.45 15.88
CA LEU A 19 -24.21 2.49 14.44
C LEU A 19 -23.95 1.09 13.89
N VAL A 20 -23.12 0.33 14.57
CA VAL A 20 -22.81 -1.06 14.19
C VAL A 20 -24.07 -1.91 14.13
N ASN A 21 -24.94 -1.84 15.15
CA ASN A 21 -26.21 -2.59 15.17
C ASN A 21 -27.14 -2.16 14.01
N SER A 22 -27.16 -0.88 13.65
CA SER A 22 -27.95 -0.37 12.53
C SER A 22 -27.47 -0.95 11.19
N VAL A 23 -26.14 -0.88 10.93
CA VAL A 23 -25.53 -1.43 9.72
C VAL A 23 -25.71 -2.95 9.65
N TYR A 24 -25.42 -3.64 10.74
CA TYR A 24 -25.56 -5.09 10.89
C TYR A 24 -26.99 -5.56 10.55
N SER A 25 -28.00 -4.91 11.13
CA SER A 25 -29.41 -5.25 10.87
C SER A 25 -29.83 -4.92 9.44
N SER A 26 -29.35 -3.81 8.87
CA SER A 26 -29.67 -3.42 7.49
C SER A 26 -29.06 -4.35 6.43
N MET A 27 -28.06 -5.13 6.81
CA MET A 27 -27.36 -6.05 5.92
C MET A 27 -27.69 -7.53 6.18
N ASP A 28 -28.69 -7.84 7.04
CA ASP A 28 -28.99 -9.19 7.49
C ASP A 28 -27.75 -9.93 8.04
N GLY A 29 -26.97 -9.20 8.84
CA GLY A 29 -25.68 -9.66 9.37
C GLY A 29 -25.81 -10.85 10.30
N GLN A 30 -24.76 -11.69 10.36
CA GLN A 30 -24.63 -12.84 11.24
C GLN A 30 -23.24 -12.81 11.88
N ASN A 31 -23.07 -13.48 13.03
CA ASN A 31 -21.77 -13.70 13.67
C ASN A 31 -20.97 -12.41 13.92
N LEU A 32 -21.59 -11.37 14.48
CA LEU A 32 -20.90 -10.12 14.80
C LEU A 32 -19.82 -10.34 15.85
N SER A 33 -18.62 -9.83 15.59
CA SER A 33 -17.46 -9.91 16.47
C SER A 33 -16.63 -8.64 16.41
N TRP A 34 -16.30 -8.06 17.55
CA TRP A 34 -15.35 -6.96 17.65
C TRP A 34 -13.91 -7.47 17.56
N LEU A 35 -13.11 -6.83 16.71
CA LEU A 35 -11.67 -7.07 16.58
C LEU A 35 -10.87 -6.07 17.41
N CYS A 36 -11.44 -4.90 17.62
CA CYS A 36 -10.99 -3.87 18.55
C CYS A 36 -12.19 -2.98 18.90
N ASP A 37 -12.39 -2.70 20.18
CA ASP A 37 -13.41 -1.77 20.62
C ASP A 37 -13.18 -0.40 19.98
N ASP A 38 -14.26 0.24 19.50
CA ASP A 38 -14.28 1.56 18.86
C ASP A 38 -13.43 1.72 17.58
N GLU A 39 -12.78 0.64 17.07
CA GLU A 39 -11.86 0.71 15.92
C GLU A 39 -12.21 -0.26 14.80
N ALA A 40 -12.57 -1.52 15.15
CA ALA A 40 -12.81 -2.55 14.15
C ALA A 40 -13.84 -3.58 14.59
N VAL A 41 -14.83 -3.85 13.72
CA VAL A 41 -15.84 -4.88 13.92
C VAL A 41 -16.06 -5.66 12.63
N CYS A 42 -16.30 -6.96 12.75
CA CYS A 42 -16.63 -7.80 11.60
C CYS A 42 -17.93 -8.56 11.82
N PHE A 43 -18.61 -8.89 10.72
CA PHE A 43 -19.78 -9.76 10.70
C PHE A 43 -19.92 -10.41 9.32
N ASP A 44 -20.72 -11.48 9.25
CA ASP A 44 -20.95 -12.23 8.04
C ASP A 44 -22.24 -11.78 7.33
N VAL A 45 -22.27 -11.88 5.99
CA VAL A 45 -23.49 -11.73 5.17
C VAL A 45 -23.52 -12.82 4.09
N GLU A 46 -24.71 -13.25 3.69
CA GLU A 46 -24.81 -14.32 2.68
C GLU A 46 -24.40 -13.88 1.29
N LYS A 47 -24.75 -12.66 0.90
CA LYS A 47 -24.52 -12.11 -0.46
C LYS A 47 -24.24 -10.61 -0.42
N LYS A 48 -23.50 -10.13 -1.41
CA LYS A 48 -23.33 -8.70 -1.69
C LYS A 48 -24.59 -8.21 -2.44
N SER A 49 -25.18 -7.10 -2.04
CA SER A 49 -26.31 -6.46 -2.69
C SER A 49 -26.02 -5.01 -3.06
N THR A 50 -26.82 -4.44 -3.97
CA THR A 50 -26.69 -3.02 -4.38
C THR A 50 -26.92 -2.05 -3.23
N ALA A 51 -27.77 -2.41 -2.25
CA ALA A 51 -28.01 -1.60 -1.04
C ALA A 51 -26.73 -1.39 -0.21
N HIS A 52 -25.76 -2.30 -0.30
CA HIS A 52 -24.50 -2.17 0.41
C HIS A 52 -23.67 -0.98 -0.07
N TYR A 53 -23.79 -0.57 -1.33
CA TYR A 53 -23.10 0.61 -1.85
C TYR A 53 -23.62 1.92 -1.21
N GLU A 54 -24.91 2.02 -0.95
CA GLU A 54 -25.50 3.18 -0.27
C GLU A 54 -24.98 3.27 1.18
N ILE A 55 -24.95 2.13 1.88
CA ILE A 55 -24.40 2.05 3.24
C ILE A 55 -22.91 2.44 3.22
N TRP A 56 -22.14 1.87 2.31
CA TRP A 56 -20.73 2.21 2.13
C TRP A 56 -20.54 3.72 1.93
N SER A 57 -21.30 4.34 1.03
CA SER A 57 -21.23 5.77 0.73
C SER A 57 -21.53 6.62 1.96
N GLN A 58 -22.56 6.26 2.75
CA GLN A 58 -22.90 6.97 3.99
C GLN A 58 -21.78 6.85 5.04
N LEU A 59 -21.18 5.67 5.17
CA LEU A 59 -20.07 5.42 6.10
C LEU A 59 -18.83 6.23 5.73
N GLN A 60 -18.54 6.38 4.42
CA GLN A 60 -17.41 7.21 3.97
C GLN A 60 -17.56 8.68 4.41
N HIS A 61 -18.76 9.24 4.44
CA HIS A 61 -18.99 10.62 4.89
C HIS A 61 -18.66 10.84 6.38
N ILE A 62 -18.75 9.79 7.17
CA ILE A 62 -18.40 9.81 8.61
C ILE A 62 -17.05 9.14 8.89
N LYS A 63 -16.22 8.97 7.87
CA LYS A 63 -14.84 8.43 7.96
C LYS A 63 -14.76 7.00 8.52
N ILE A 64 -15.70 6.15 8.12
CA ILE A 64 -15.66 4.72 8.36
C ILE A 64 -15.39 4.00 7.04
N ASP A 65 -14.34 3.20 7.00
CA ASP A 65 -14.09 2.27 5.91
C ASP A 65 -14.93 1.01 6.09
N MET A 66 -15.54 0.55 5.00
CA MET A 66 -16.30 -0.69 4.97
C MET A 66 -15.75 -1.60 3.89
N VAL A 67 -15.27 -2.76 4.30
CA VAL A 67 -14.67 -3.76 3.41
C VAL A 67 -15.60 -4.96 3.27
N PHE A 68 -15.72 -5.42 2.04
CA PHE A 68 -16.40 -6.66 1.67
C PHE A 68 -15.39 -7.65 1.13
N GLN A 69 -15.23 -8.79 1.77
CA GLN A 69 -14.36 -9.85 1.25
C GLN A 69 -15.04 -11.23 1.36
N LYS A 70 -14.66 -12.15 0.49
CA LYS A 70 -15.13 -13.54 0.60
C LYS A 70 -14.63 -14.14 1.92
N LYS A 71 -15.49 -14.90 2.59
CA LYS A 71 -15.12 -15.61 3.82
C LYS A 71 -14.31 -16.85 3.47
N GLU A 72 -13.02 -16.65 3.20
CA GLU A 72 -12.03 -17.67 2.94
C GLU A 72 -10.88 -17.55 3.96
N ASN A 73 -9.78 -18.26 3.75
CA ASN A 73 -8.61 -18.13 4.61
C ASN A 73 -8.09 -16.68 4.63
N HIS A 74 -8.29 -15.97 5.74
CA HIS A 74 -7.96 -14.55 5.85
C HIS A 74 -6.49 -14.30 6.15
N PHE A 75 -5.83 -15.18 6.91
CA PHE A 75 -4.40 -15.05 7.21
C PHE A 75 -3.58 -15.19 5.94
N LYS A 76 -2.68 -14.24 5.71
CA LYS A 76 -1.82 -14.19 4.52
C LYS A 76 -0.38 -14.49 4.88
N SER A 77 0.25 -15.31 4.06
CA SER A 77 1.64 -15.77 4.26
C SER A 77 2.67 -14.91 3.51
N LEU A 78 2.21 -13.96 2.70
CA LEU A 78 3.05 -13.02 1.95
C LEU A 78 2.43 -11.63 1.98
N LEU A 79 3.22 -10.62 2.36
CA LEU A 79 2.92 -9.20 2.18
C LEU A 79 3.74 -8.65 1.01
N LEU A 80 3.08 -8.05 0.04
CA LEU A 80 3.70 -7.27 -1.01
C LEU A 80 3.22 -5.82 -0.93
N ALA A 81 4.12 -4.89 -0.64
CA ALA A 81 3.77 -3.48 -0.47
C ALA A 81 4.49 -2.58 -1.47
N ASP A 82 3.78 -1.58 -1.97
CA ASP A 82 4.40 -0.41 -2.61
C ASP A 82 5.10 0.46 -1.56
N MET A 83 6.02 1.33 -1.99
CA MET A 83 6.78 2.22 -1.11
C MET A 83 6.23 3.64 -1.10
N ASP A 84 6.38 4.31 -2.23
CA ASP A 84 6.04 5.73 -2.38
C ASP A 84 4.54 5.94 -2.26
N SER A 85 4.10 6.95 -1.50
CA SER A 85 2.68 7.23 -1.20
C SER A 85 1.90 6.09 -0.52
N THR A 86 2.52 4.92 -0.26
CA THR A 86 1.91 3.74 0.39
C THR A 86 2.52 3.46 1.78
N MET A 87 3.80 3.11 1.88
CA MET A 87 4.50 2.87 3.16
C MET A 87 5.13 4.15 3.73
N ILE A 88 5.40 5.11 2.86
CA ILE A 88 5.81 6.48 3.17
C ILE A 88 4.82 7.47 2.55
N GLU A 89 4.84 8.72 3.01
CA GLU A 89 3.92 9.75 2.50
C GLU A 89 4.41 10.38 1.18
N GLN A 90 5.71 10.38 0.93
CA GLN A 90 6.37 11.09 -0.16
C GLN A 90 6.54 10.23 -1.41
N GLU A 91 6.78 10.92 -2.54
CA GLU A 91 7.33 10.39 -3.78
C GLU A 91 8.84 10.67 -3.79
N CYS A 92 9.68 9.64 -3.61
CA CYS A 92 11.13 9.82 -3.43
C CYS A 92 11.82 10.54 -4.60
N ILE A 93 11.33 10.34 -5.84
CA ILE A 93 11.90 11.04 -7.01
C ILE A 93 11.62 12.53 -6.98
N ASP A 94 10.47 12.96 -6.45
CA ASP A 94 10.10 14.38 -6.35
C ASP A 94 10.95 15.05 -5.27
N GLU A 95 11.13 14.40 -4.11
CA GLU A 95 12.00 14.89 -3.04
C GLU A 95 13.46 15.05 -3.54
N LEU A 96 13.94 14.04 -4.28
CA LEU A 96 15.28 14.09 -4.86
C LEU A 96 15.43 15.22 -5.89
N ALA A 97 14.45 15.39 -6.76
CA ALA A 97 14.44 16.46 -7.76
C ALA A 97 14.41 17.86 -7.13
N ASP A 98 13.62 18.06 -6.08
CA ASP A 98 13.58 19.32 -5.33
C ASP A 98 14.92 19.65 -4.72
N MET A 99 15.57 18.70 -4.08
CA MET A 99 16.88 18.87 -3.46
C MET A 99 17.99 19.11 -4.49
N CYS A 100 17.84 18.59 -5.71
CA CYS A 100 18.74 18.83 -6.83
C CYS A 100 18.43 20.15 -7.60
N GLY A 101 17.36 20.86 -7.23
CA GLY A 101 16.94 22.11 -7.87
C GLY A 101 16.26 21.96 -9.23
N VAL A 102 15.75 20.75 -9.55
CA VAL A 102 15.10 20.41 -10.83
C VAL A 102 13.64 19.96 -10.65
N GLY A 103 13.04 20.21 -9.49
CA GLY A 103 11.69 19.75 -9.15
C GLY A 103 10.61 20.20 -10.13
N SER A 104 10.68 21.47 -10.63
CA SER A 104 9.71 21.98 -11.58
C SER A 104 9.75 21.27 -12.94
N GLU A 105 10.92 20.87 -13.40
CA GLU A 105 11.14 20.14 -14.65
C GLU A 105 10.64 18.69 -14.51
N VAL A 106 10.99 18.04 -13.43
CA VAL A 106 10.52 16.66 -13.12
C VAL A 106 9.00 16.63 -13.05
N LYS A 107 8.36 17.59 -12.40
CA LYS A 107 6.90 17.68 -12.31
C LYS A 107 6.21 17.81 -13.68
N LYS A 108 6.80 18.55 -14.62
CA LYS A 108 6.29 18.65 -16.01
C LYS A 108 6.32 17.28 -16.72
N ILE A 109 7.41 16.52 -16.55
CA ILE A 109 7.54 15.17 -17.14
C ILE A 109 6.52 14.22 -16.52
N THR A 110 6.36 14.26 -15.19
CA THR A 110 5.35 13.47 -14.47
C THR A 110 3.94 13.76 -15.00
N THR A 111 3.60 15.04 -15.22
CA THR A 111 2.29 15.42 -15.78
C THR A 111 2.09 14.87 -17.19
N ARG A 112 3.10 14.93 -18.07
CA ARG A 112 3.03 14.33 -19.42
C ARG A 112 2.84 12.83 -19.39
N ALA A 113 3.53 12.15 -18.48
CA ALA A 113 3.36 10.70 -18.28
C ALA A 113 1.95 10.34 -17.78
N MET A 114 1.40 11.12 -16.84
CA MET A 114 0.03 10.93 -16.35
C MET A 114 -1.04 11.15 -17.43
N ASN A 115 -0.78 12.07 -18.37
CA ASN A 115 -1.64 12.30 -19.54
C ASN A 115 -1.51 11.21 -20.62
N GLY A 116 -0.60 10.24 -20.44
CA GLY A 116 -0.37 9.17 -21.41
C GLY A 116 0.52 9.58 -22.61
N GLU A 117 1.15 10.75 -22.55
CA GLU A 117 2.06 11.25 -23.60
C GLU A 117 3.42 10.55 -23.60
N LEU A 118 3.80 9.96 -22.45
CA LEU A 118 5.06 9.24 -22.24
C LEU A 118 4.81 7.87 -21.64
N GLY A 119 5.54 6.87 -22.12
CA GLY A 119 5.61 5.56 -21.48
C GLY A 119 6.37 5.62 -20.13
N PHE A 120 6.14 4.63 -19.26
CA PHE A 120 6.79 4.57 -17.94
C PHE A 120 8.32 4.69 -18.04
N ARG A 121 8.95 3.90 -18.93
CA ARG A 121 10.40 3.87 -19.11
C ARG A 121 10.97 5.20 -19.57
N ASP A 122 10.32 5.82 -20.54
CA ASP A 122 10.76 7.09 -21.10
C ASP A 122 10.63 8.22 -20.06
N ALA A 123 9.49 8.27 -19.35
CA ALA A 123 9.28 9.21 -18.26
C ALA A 123 10.29 9.02 -17.11
N LEU A 124 10.63 7.78 -16.75
CA LEU A 124 11.65 7.51 -15.74
C LEU A 124 13.02 8.01 -16.20
N ASN A 125 13.43 7.68 -17.43
CA ASN A 125 14.72 8.11 -18.00
C ASN A 125 14.82 9.64 -18.14
N GLU A 126 13.75 10.30 -18.63
CA GLU A 126 13.73 11.77 -18.70
C GLU A 126 13.91 12.40 -17.32
N ARG A 127 13.17 11.95 -16.30
CA ARG A 127 13.27 12.47 -14.93
C ARG A 127 14.64 12.24 -14.31
N VAL A 128 15.18 11.01 -14.45
CA VAL A 128 16.49 10.67 -13.90
C VAL A 128 17.63 11.41 -14.60
N SER A 129 17.51 11.67 -15.91
CA SER A 129 18.54 12.44 -16.64
C SER A 129 18.75 13.84 -16.06
N LEU A 130 17.70 14.46 -15.50
CA LEU A 130 17.79 15.79 -14.85
C LEU A 130 18.55 15.74 -13.52
N LEU A 131 18.70 14.57 -12.91
CA LEU A 131 19.46 14.37 -11.67
C LEU A 131 20.98 14.24 -11.91
N ALA A 132 21.44 14.31 -13.17
CA ALA A 132 22.86 14.22 -13.50
C ALA A 132 23.68 15.28 -12.73
N GLN A 133 24.83 14.87 -12.20
CA GLN A 133 25.74 15.70 -11.39
C GLN A 133 25.18 16.11 -10.01
N CYS A 134 23.99 15.67 -9.63
CA CYS A 134 23.50 15.83 -8.26
C CYS A 134 24.28 14.89 -7.32
N ARG A 135 24.66 15.38 -6.14
CA ARG A 135 25.42 14.58 -5.15
C ARG A 135 24.55 13.46 -4.61
N SER A 136 25.05 12.23 -4.61
CA SER A 136 24.31 11.07 -4.07
C SER A 136 24.07 11.17 -2.55
N SER A 137 24.92 11.88 -1.79
CA SER A 137 24.74 12.13 -0.35
C SER A 137 23.46 12.90 0.01
N ILE A 138 22.77 13.48 -0.97
CA ILE A 138 21.44 14.10 -0.79
C ILE A 138 20.40 13.06 -0.34
N VAL A 139 20.53 11.80 -0.75
CA VAL A 139 19.60 10.72 -0.37
C VAL A 139 19.54 10.57 1.16
N GLU A 140 20.68 10.58 1.83
CA GLU A 140 20.74 10.49 3.30
C GLU A 140 19.98 11.65 3.97
N GLN A 141 20.15 12.85 3.43
CA GLN A 141 19.45 14.04 3.95
C GLN A 141 17.92 13.96 3.73
N ILE A 142 17.49 13.41 2.61
CA ILE A 142 16.06 13.20 2.32
C ILE A 142 15.49 12.16 3.30
N LEU A 143 16.17 11.02 3.45
CA LEU A 143 15.76 9.95 4.36
C LEU A 143 15.63 10.46 5.81
N GLU A 144 16.54 11.30 6.25
CA GLU A 144 16.58 11.80 7.61
C GLU A 144 15.56 12.94 7.89
N LYS A 145 15.33 13.82 6.89
CA LYS A 145 14.62 15.10 7.12
C LYS A 145 13.29 15.24 6.40
N ARG A 146 13.03 14.42 5.38
CA ARG A 146 11.87 14.60 4.51
C ARG A 146 10.96 13.37 4.42
N ILE A 147 11.47 12.17 4.71
CA ILE A 147 10.64 10.97 4.66
C ILE A 147 9.83 10.81 5.94
N THR A 148 8.53 10.65 5.78
CA THR A 148 7.57 10.34 6.83
C THR A 148 6.99 8.95 6.59
N PHE A 149 7.17 8.05 7.53
CA PHE A 149 6.54 6.73 7.48
C PHE A 149 5.03 6.86 7.71
N ARG A 150 4.25 6.16 6.93
CA ARG A 150 2.82 6.10 7.17
C ARG A 150 2.52 5.34 8.46
N PRO A 151 1.56 5.85 9.27
CA PRO A 151 1.14 5.18 10.50
C PRO A 151 0.73 3.72 10.25
N GLY A 152 1.00 2.85 11.22
CA GLY A 152 0.62 1.43 11.15
C GLY A 152 1.51 0.56 10.26
N GLY A 153 2.39 1.14 9.41
CA GLY A 153 3.21 0.37 8.48
C GLY A 153 4.16 -0.61 9.16
N LYS A 154 4.87 -0.14 10.19
CA LYS A 154 5.78 -1.01 10.96
C LYS A 154 5.02 -2.08 11.73
N THR A 155 3.89 -1.73 12.34
CA THR A 155 3.00 -2.68 13.03
C THR A 155 2.49 -3.77 12.07
N LEU A 156 2.04 -3.40 10.87
CA LEU A 156 1.62 -4.34 9.84
C LEU A 156 2.72 -5.36 9.52
N VAL A 157 3.91 -4.87 9.16
CA VAL A 157 5.05 -5.71 8.79
C VAL A 157 5.46 -6.61 9.95
N SER A 158 5.64 -6.05 11.15
CA SER A 158 6.10 -6.79 12.34
C SER A 158 5.10 -7.85 12.77
N THR A 159 3.79 -7.56 12.75
CA THR A 159 2.75 -8.51 13.14
C THR A 159 2.66 -9.67 12.13
N MET A 160 2.66 -9.38 10.84
CA MET A 160 2.64 -10.44 9.82
C MET A 160 3.87 -11.33 9.90
N LYS A 161 5.07 -10.77 10.10
CA LYS A 161 6.31 -11.53 10.29
C LYS A 161 6.29 -12.39 11.55
N ALA A 162 5.81 -11.87 12.66
CA ALA A 162 5.67 -12.65 13.91
C ALA A 162 4.76 -13.87 13.74
N ASN A 163 3.83 -13.81 12.78
CA ASN A 163 2.93 -14.89 12.40
C ASN A 163 3.43 -15.72 11.19
N GLY A 164 4.72 -15.60 10.84
CA GLY A 164 5.38 -16.43 9.83
C GLY A 164 5.21 -15.97 8.38
N ALA A 165 4.63 -14.80 8.13
CA ALA A 165 4.54 -14.26 6.79
C ALA A 165 5.91 -13.73 6.32
N TYR A 166 6.14 -13.83 5.01
CA TYR A 166 7.25 -13.17 4.33
C TYR A 166 6.81 -11.80 3.81
N THR A 167 7.73 -10.82 3.82
CA THR A 167 7.38 -9.45 3.49
C THR A 167 8.32 -8.85 2.46
N ALA A 168 7.75 -8.27 1.39
CA ALA A 168 8.51 -7.67 0.30
C ALA A 168 8.03 -6.25 0.01
N LEU A 169 8.98 -5.31 -0.12
CA LEU A 169 8.75 -3.93 -0.55
C LEU A 169 9.12 -3.82 -2.03
N VAL A 170 8.17 -3.46 -2.90
CA VAL A 170 8.39 -3.40 -4.35
C VAL A 170 7.97 -2.05 -4.90
N SER A 171 8.96 -1.25 -5.32
CA SER A 171 8.76 0.12 -5.76
C SER A 171 9.22 0.34 -7.20
N GLY A 172 8.53 1.22 -7.91
CA GLY A 172 9.02 1.82 -9.17
C GLY A 172 10.12 2.87 -8.96
N GLY A 173 10.37 3.27 -7.70
CA GLY A 173 11.43 4.19 -7.29
C GLY A 173 12.83 3.55 -7.28
N PHE A 174 13.66 3.88 -6.27
CA PHE A 174 15.09 3.57 -6.29
C PHE A 174 15.55 2.82 -5.04
N THR A 175 16.52 1.90 -5.23
CA THR A 175 17.14 1.11 -4.15
C THR A 175 17.82 1.99 -3.10
N ALA A 176 18.30 3.16 -3.48
CA ALA A 176 18.86 4.14 -2.56
C ALA A 176 17.86 4.56 -1.45
N PHE A 177 16.55 4.47 -1.71
CA PHE A 177 15.49 4.72 -0.74
C PHE A 177 14.88 3.41 -0.23
N SER A 178 14.56 2.45 -1.11
CA SER A 178 13.81 1.26 -0.71
C SER A 178 14.58 0.38 0.28
N ILE A 179 15.91 0.31 0.18
CA ILE A 179 16.72 -0.47 1.11
C ILE A 179 16.66 0.11 2.54
N PRO A 180 17.01 1.38 2.80
CA PRO A 180 16.93 1.93 4.16
C PRO A 180 15.50 2.00 4.69
N ILE A 181 14.50 2.34 3.87
CA ILE A 181 13.09 2.37 4.26
C ILE A 181 12.59 0.97 4.62
N GLY A 182 12.83 -0.02 3.74
CA GLY A 182 12.41 -1.40 3.98
C GLY A 182 13.10 -2.02 5.19
N THR A 183 14.39 -1.72 5.39
CA THR A 183 15.13 -2.15 6.59
C THR A 183 14.53 -1.57 7.87
N ASN A 184 14.20 -0.27 7.88
CA ASN A 184 13.59 0.40 9.04
C ASN A 184 12.21 -0.18 9.37
N LEU A 185 11.39 -0.47 8.35
CA LEU A 185 10.08 -1.09 8.51
C LEU A 185 10.15 -2.59 8.83
N GLY A 186 11.30 -3.24 8.59
CA GLY A 186 11.54 -4.65 8.90
C GLY A 186 11.15 -5.62 7.77
N PHE A 187 11.02 -5.16 6.51
CA PHE A 187 10.79 -6.04 5.35
C PHE A 187 11.93 -7.05 5.15
N ASP A 188 11.60 -8.24 4.66
CA ASP A 188 12.59 -9.30 4.39
C ASP A 188 13.37 -9.03 3.10
N GLU A 189 12.74 -8.44 2.08
CA GLU A 189 13.41 -8.03 0.84
C GLU A 189 12.83 -6.74 0.25
N GLN A 190 13.64 -6.07 -0.60
CA GLN A 190 13.28 -4.85 -1.30
C GLN A 190 13.68 -4.93 -2.78
N HIS A 191 12.77 -4.47 -3.66
CA HIS A 191 12.98 -4.40 -5.11
C HIS A 191 12.65 -3.00 -5.61
N ALA A 192 13.63 -2.38 -6.27
CA ALA A 192 13.47 -1.07 -6.90
C ALA A 192 14.52 -0.87 -8.00
N ASN A 193 14.40 0.18 -8.80
CA ASN A 193 15.39 0.56 -9.79
C ASN A 193 16.69 1.04 -9.13
N ILE A 194 17.79 1.01 -9.86
CA ILE A 194 19.12 1.42 -9.36
C ILE A 194 19.53 2.71 -10.07
N LEU A 195 19.72 3.79 -9.31
CA LEU A 195 20.38 4.99 -9.81
C LEU A 195 21.87 4.71 -10.00
N VAL A 196 22.39 5.02 -11.20
CA VAL A 196 23.83 4.87 -11.46
C VAL A 196 24.57 6.06 -10.88
N GLU A 197 25.54 5.75 -10.01
CA GLU A 197 26.40 6.73 -9.33
C GLU A 197 27.86 6.53 -9.75
N GLU A 198 28.57 7.63 -9.95
CA GLU A 198 30.01 7.67 -10.19
C GLU A 198 30.64 8.85 -9.42
N ASN A 199 31.68 8.58 -8.66
CA ASN A 199 32.43 9.61 -7.92
C ASN A 199 31.56 10.48 -6.96
N GLY A 200 30.52 9.89 -6.35
CA GLY A 200 29.66 10.58 -5.38
C GLY A 200 28.58 11.48 -6.04
N VAL A 201 28.34 11.33 -7.34
CA VAL A 201 27.26 12.03 -8.06
C VAL A 201 26.46 11.07 -8.92
N PHE A 202 25.19 11.36 -9.11
CA PHE A 202 24.35 10.61 -10.04
C PHE A 202 24.76 10.90 -11.48
N THR A 203 24.80 9.87 -12.32
CA THR A 203 25.13 9.99 -13.73
C THR A 203 23.96 10.43 -14.59
N GLY A 204 22.73 10.50 -14.02
CA GLY A 204 21.51 10.72 -14.76
C GLY A 204 20.98 9.47 -15.48
N LYS A 205 21.43 8.28 -15.07
CA LYS A 205 21.04 6.99 -15.66
C LYS A 205 20.47 6.04 -14.64
N VAL A 206 19.61 5.15 -15.10
CA VAL A 206 19.08 3.98 -14.36
C VAL A 206 19.79 2.73 -14.88
N ALA A 207 20.21 1.84 -13.98
CA ALA A 207 20.81 0.58 -14.36
C ALA A 207 19.76 -0.35 -15.01
N GLU A 208 20.22 -1.13 -15.97
CA GLU A 208 19.36 -2.16 -16.61
C GLU A 208 19.43 -3.49 -15.81
N PRO A 209 18.33 -4.26 -15.78
CA PRO A 209 17.04 -3.97 -16.39
C PRO A 209 16.22 -2.95 -15.60
N ILE A 210 15.56 -2.02 -16.30
CA ILE A 210 14.60 -1.11 -15.66
C ILE A 210 13.36 -1.90 -15.25
N LEU A 211 13.00 -1.81 -13.96
CA LEU A 211 11.80 -2.39 -13.39
C LEU A 211 10.57 -1.59 -13.81
N GLY A 212 9.82 -2.13 -14.76
CA GLY A 212 8.70 -1.45 -15.39
C GLY A 212 7.35 -1.72 -14.73
N LYS A 213 6.28 -1.33 -15.46
CA LYS A 213 4.88 -1.41 -14.99
C LYS A 213 4.46 -2.78 -14.46
N ASN A 214 5.00 -3.87 -15.00
CA ASN A 214 4.62 -5.24 -14.61
C ASN A 214 5.50 -5.83 -13.50
N GLU A 215 6.47 -5.05 -13.02
CA GLU A 215 7.45 -5.60 -12.07
C GLU A 215 6.82 -6.08 -10.77
N LYS A 216 5.83 -5.35 -10.24
CA LYS A 216 5.11 -5.77 -9.04
C LYS A 216 4.40 -7.12 -9.21
N VAL A 217 3.81 -7.35 -10.39
CA VAL A 217 3.21 -8.65 -10.76
C VAL A 217 4.28 -9.73 -10.89
N ASN A 218 5.43 -9.41 -11.52
CA ASN A 218 6.54 -10.35 -11.68
C ASN A 218 7.10 -10.78 -10.33
N GLN A 219 7.32 -9.83 -9.41
CA GLN A 219 7.83 -10.11 -8.07
C GLN A 219 6.82 -10.91 -7.25
N LEU A 220 5.53 -10.58 -7.33
CA LEU A 220 4.48 -11.38 -6.68
C LEU A 220 4.51 -12.83 -7.18
N ASN A 221 4.52 -13.05 -8.49
CA ASN A 221 4.55 -14.38 -9.09
C ASN A 221 5.84 -15.15 -8.73
N ARG A 222 7.00 -14.46 -8.71
CA ARG A 222 8.26 -15.04 -8.28
C ARG A 222 8.18 -15.54 -6.85
N LEU A 223 7.75 -14.67 -5.92
CA LEU A 223 7.67 -14.99 -4.49
C LEU A 223 6.66 -16.10 -4.20
N VAL A 224 5.49 -16.07 -4.83
CA VAL A 224 4.49 -17.12 -4.72
C VAL A 224 5.09 -18.48 -5.15
N LYS A 225 5.80 -18.51 -6.28
CA LYS A 225 6.44 -19.72 -6.79
C LYS A 225 7.58 -20.22 -5.89
N GLU A 226 8.49 -19.33 -5.49
CA GLU A 226 9.67 -19.69 -4.68
C GLU A 226 9.29 -20.19 -3.29
N ARG A 227 8.16 -19.72 -2.74
CA ARG A 227 7.69 -20.07 -1.40
C ARG A 227 6.64 -21.17 -1.39
N GLY A 228 6.24 -21.68 -2.56
CA GLY A 228 5.21 -22.71 -2.67
C GLY A 228 3.83 -22.23 -2.20
N LEU A 229 3.54 -20.94 -2.37
CA LEU A 229 2.27 -20.30 -2.00
C LEU A 229 1.30 -20.25 -3.19
N MET A 230 0.08 -19.83 -2.91
CA MET A 230 -0.92 -19.44 -3.91
C MET A 230 -1.14 -17.92 -3.87
N HIS A 231 -1.69 -17.36 -4.93
CA HIS A 231 -2.09 -15.94 -4.95
C HIS A 231 -3.09 -15.59 -3.82
N SER A 232 -3.93 -16.55 -3.44
CA SER A 232 -4.85 -16.43 -2.29
C SER A 232 -4.14 -16.20 -0.95
N ASP A 233 -2.85 -16.54 -0.84
CA ASP A 233 -2.06 -16.40 0.38
C ASP A 233 -1.35 -15.04 0.48
N VAL A 234 -1.62 -14.13 -0.47
CA VAL A 234 -0.97 -12.82 -0.59
C VAL A 234 -1.88 -11.70 -0.12
N LEU A 235 -1.33 -10.81 0.71
CA LEU A 235 -1.83 -9.45 0.93
C LEU A 235 -0.98 -8.50 0.09
N ALA A 236 -1.60 -7.75 -0.79
CA ALA A 236 -0.94 -6.69 -1.54
C ALA A 236 -1.54 -5.32 -1.21
N VAL A 237 -0.70 -4.29 -1.10
CA VAL A 237 -1.12 -2.92 -0.81
C VAL A 237 -0.39 -1.91 -1.68
N GLY A 238 -1.12 -0.91 -2.19
CA GLY A 238 -0.60 0.16 -3.04
C GLY A 238 -1.62 1.27 -3.26
N ASP A 239 -1.21 2.39 -3.84
CA ASP A 239 -2.04 3.57 -4.10
C ASP A 239 -2.15 3.96 -5.58
N GLY A 240 -1.24 3.44 -6.42
CA GLY A 240 -1.01 3.89 -7.78
C GLY A 240 -1.51 2.94 -8.88
N ALA A 241 -1.62 3.45 -10.10
CA ALA A 241 -2.04 2.66 -11.26
C ALA A 241 -1.06 1.52 -11.61
N ASN A 242 0.19 1.62 -11.20
CA ASN A 242 1.22 0.59 -11.29
C ASN A 242 0.98 -0.60 -10.36
N ASP A 243 0.11 -0.42 -9.33
CA ASP A 243 -0.23 -1.45 -8.35
C ASP A 243 -1.39 -2.33 -8.78
N LEU A 244 -2.26 -1.83 -9.67
CA LEU A 244 -3.49 -2.50 -10.08
C LEU A 244 -3.29 -3.97 -10.46
N GLY A 245 -2.17 -4.28 -11.14
CA GLY A 245 -1.86 -5.66 -11.54
C GLY A 245 -1.64 -6.59 -10.35
N MET A 246 -0.85 -6.17 -9.35
CA MET A 246 -0.61 -6.97 -8.14
C MET A 246 -1.84 -7.02 -7.24
N LEU A 247 -2.59 -5.90 -7.10
CA LEU A 247 -3.81 -5.84 -6.29
C LEU A 247 -4.88 -6.79 -6.83
N ALA A 248 -5.02 -6.88 -8.17
CA ALA A 248 -6.03 -7.71 -8.81
C ALA A 248 -5.81 -9.22 -8.66
N ILE A 249 -4.55 -9.67 -8.53
CA ILE A 249 -4.21 -11.10 -8.43
C ILE A 249 -3.97 -11.58 -7.01
N ALA A 250 -3.76 -10.69 -6.05
CA ALA A 250 -3.58 -11.02 -4.65
C ALA A 250 -4.88 -11.55 -4.02
N GLY A 251 -4.76 -12.43 -3.02
CA GLY A 251 -5.90 -12.90 -2.25
C GLY A 251 -6.63 -11.77 -1.49
N ILE A 252 -5.87 -10.79 -0.99
CA ILE A 252 -6.37 -9.51 -0.48
C ILE A 252 -5.54 -8.41 -1.15
N GLY A 253 -6.13 -7.68 -2.10
CA GLY A 253 -5.51 -6.52 -2.75
C GLY A 253 -6.16 -5.25 -2.26
N VAL A 254 -5.40 -4.35 -1.63
CA VAL A 254 -5.90 -3.15 -0.97
C VAL A 254 -5.40 -1.89 -1.67
N ALA A 255 -6.33 -1.07 -2.14
CA ALA A 255 -6.07 0.31 -2.54
C ALA A 255 -6.07 1.21 -1.29
N MET A 256 -4.88 1.64 -0.87
CA MET A 256 -4.67 2.38 0.39
C MET A 256 -4.49 3.87 0.12
N HIS A 257 -5.43 4.71 0.60
CA HIS A 257 -5.43 6.15 0.31
C HIS A 257 -5.21 6.46 -1.18
N ALA A 258 -5.77 5.61 -2.03
CA ALA A 258 -5.43 5.53 -3.44
C ALA A 258 -6.04 6.66 -4.25
N LYS A 259 -5.42 6.94 -5.39
CA LYS A 259 -5.96 7.85 -6.40
C LYS A 259 -7.32 7.35 -6.89
N PRO A 260 -8.29 8.23 -7.21
CA PRO A 260 -9.66 7.81 -7.57
C PRO A 260 -9.73 6.73 -8.66
N ILE A 261 -8.90 6.84 -9.70
CA ILE A 261 -8.84 5.87 -10.80
C ILE A 261 -8.38 4.48 -10.36
N VAL A 262 -7.67 4.37 -9.24
CA VAL A 262 -7.23 3.10 -8.64
C VAL A 262 -8.32 2.56 -7.74
N ALA A 263 -8.88 3.41 -6.87
CA ALA A 263 -9.97 3.06 -5.97
C ALA A 263 -11.20 2.50 -6.71
N GLU A 264 -11.54 3.07 -7.88
CA GLU A 264 -12.65 2.59 -8.73
C GLU A 264 -12.45 1.16 -9.29
N LYS A 265 -11.21 0.69 -9.35
CA LYS A 265 -10.85 -0.62 -9.96
C LYS A 265 -10.52 -1.68 -8.92
N CYS A 266 -10.51 -1.35 -7.64
CA CYS A 266 -10.18 -2.26 -6.57
C CYS A 266 -11.41 -2.64 -5.76
N ASP A 267 -11.50 -3.92 -5.38
CA ASP A 267 -12.60 -4.41 -4.54
C ASP A 267 -12.49 -3.92 -3.09
N ILE A 268 -11.28 -3.70 -2.60
CA ILE A 268 -10.99 -3.24 -1.24
C ILE A 268 -10.27 -1.90 -1.30
N VAL A 269 -10.90 -0.90 -0.68
CA VAL A 269 -10.38 0.48 -0.61
C VAL A 269 -10.41 0.92 0.84
N ILE A 270 -9.27 1.40 1.33
CA ILE A 270 -9.12 2.02 2.66
C ILE A 270 -8.79 3.50 2.46
N ASN A 271 -9.69 4.37 2.92
CA ASN A 271 -9.60 5.82 2.72
C ASN A 271 -9.26 6.58 4.00
N HIS A 272 -9.56 6.02 5.18
CA HIS A 272 -9.54 6.75 6.45
C HIS A 272 -8.64 6.13 7.52
N CYS A 273 -8.47 4.81 7.48
CA CYS A 273 -7.65 4.09 8.46
C CYS A 273 -6.17 4.05 8.05
N ASP A 274 -5.29 3.73 8.99
CA ASP A 274 -3.87 3.53 8.74
C ASP A 274 -3.55 2.10 8.26
N LEU A 275 -2.27 1.82 7.98
CA LEU A 275 -1.82 0.53 7.46
C LEU A 275 -2.03 -0.64 8.44
N SER A 276 -2.16 -0.40 9.74
CA SER A 276 -2.44 -1.46 10.70
C SER A 276 -3.85 -2.04 10.53
N SER A 277 -4.76 -1.29 9.92
CA SER A 277 -6.12 -1.76 9.61
C SER A 277 -6.15 -2.99 8.68
N LEU A 278 -5.10 -3.21 7.90
CA LEU A 278 -4.97 -4.38 7.03
C LEU A 278 -4.81 -5.69 7.83
N LEU A 279 -4.46 -5.61 9.10
CA LEU A 279 -4.44 -6.76 10.00
C LEU A 279 -5.86 -7.21 10.34
N TYR A 280 -6.78 -6.28 10.55
CA TYR A 280 -8.19 -6.61 10.78
C TYR A 280 -8.83 -7.32 9.58
N LEU A 281 -8.41 -6.99 8.34
CA LEU A 281 -8.86 -7.71 7.13
C LEU A 281 -8.45 -9.18 7.15
N GLN A 282 -7.39 -9.50 7.87
CA GLN A 282 -6.88 -10.85 8.07
C GLN A 282 -7.49 -11.54 9.31
N GLY A 283 -8.34 -10.85 10.08
CA GLY A 283 -8.97 -11.39 11.27
C GLY A 283 -8.15 -11.30 12.55
N TYR A 284 -6.99 -10.61 12.53
CA TYR A 284 -6.26 -10.30 13.76
C TYR A 284 -7.09 -9.39 14.66
N LYS A 285 -6.99 -9.58 15.96
CA LYS A 285 -7.48 -8.64 16.95
C LYS A 285 -6.37 -7.64 17.33
N LYS A 286 -6.74 -6.52 17.93
CA LYS A 286 -5.77 -5.51 18.38
C LYS A 286 -4.72 -6.08 19.34
N GLU A 287 -5.10 -7.04 20.18
CA GLU A 287 -4.20 -7.73 21.13
C GLU A 287 -3.12 -8.57 20.44
N ASP A 288 -3.34 -8.96 19.18
CA ASP A 288 -2.38 -9.74 18.37
C ASP A 288 -1.32 -8.85 17.71
N PHE A 289 -1.50 -7.50 17.74
CA PHE A 289 -0.60 -6.57 17.07
C PHE A 289 0.73 -6.47 17.81
N VAL A 290 1.82 -6.62 17.07
CA VAL A 290 3.17 -6.40 17.61
C VAL A 290 3.39 -4.92 17.83
N SER A 291 3.66 -4.53 19.08
CA SER A 291 4.04 -3.16 19.43
C SER A 291 5.42 -2.82 18.84
N THR A 292 5.55 -1.65 18.20
CA THR A 292 6.77 -1.24 17.48
C THR A 292 7.27 0.13 17.93
#